data_d3b4b477f647b5a705985f779cccecdd
#
_entry.id   d3b4b477f647b5a705985f779cccecdd
#
_cell.length_a   1.000
_cell.length_b   1.000
_cell.length_c   1.000
_cell.angle_alpha   90.00
_cell.angle_beta   90.00
_cell.angle_gamma   90.00
#
_symmetry.space_group_name_H-M   'P 1'
#
loop_
_entity.id
_entity.type
_entity.pdbx_description
1 polymer ?
#
loop_
_entity_poly.entity_id
_entity_poly.type
_entity_poly.pdbx_seq_one_letter_code
_entity_poly.pdbx_strand_id
1 'polypeptide(L)'
;MGLSNSWVIVPDVEESGESPPQVAWDLLESTLTLFAVTRLTHLVAVHSAAIAHDGRVLVVPAVSGGGKSTLSIAAVEAGATLLSDEYTLIDPATGLVSGWRRPVRRLRDDGETDRLDITSASEPLPVGLVAAVAYDPEGSGTWRSISPGEATTELLSHCICARTRPDDSLDAVLAVTRSAAAVAGGRPEAPKAIEALLELMSRSSVSGPQPIPSASHNAST
;
A
#
# COMPACT_ATOMS: atom_id res chain seq x y z
N MET A 1 5.12 -16.99 29.96
CA MET A 1 6.08 -16.95 28.84
C MET A 1 5.34 -17.40 27.60
N GLY A 2 4.82 -16.48 26.82
CA GLY A 2 4.08 -16.77 25.59
C GLY A 2 5.01 -16.62 24.41
N LEU A 3 5.18 -17.69 23.64
CA LEU A 3 5.94 -17.69 22.39
C LEU A 3 5.15 -16.87 21.37
N SER A 4 5.73 -15.75 20.91
CA SER A 4 5.19 -15.00 19.80
C SER A 4 5.36 -15.82 18.52
N ASN A 5 4.28 -16.31 17.94
CA ASN A 5 4.30 -16.90 16.62
C ASN A 5 4.51 -15.78 15.59
N SER A 6 5.76 -15.51 15.28
CA SER A 6 6.11 -14.77 14.07
C SER A 6 5.98 -15.74 12.92
N TRP A 7 4.98 -15.56 12.07
CA TRP A 7 4.86 -16.30 10.82
C TRP A 7 5.92 -15.74 9.85
N VAL A 8 7.10 -16.35 9.86
CA VAL A 8 8.01 -16.23 8.73
C VAL A 8 7.51 -17.26 7.73
N ILE A 9 6.97 -16.81 6.60
CA ILE A 9 6.75 -17.68 5.46
C ILE A 9 8.14 -18.01 4.91
N VAL A 10 8.71 -19.09 5.41
CA VAL A 10 9.87 -19.71 4.77
C VAL A 10 9.29 -20.51 3.62
N PRO A 11 9.65 -20.22 2.35
CA PRO A 11 9.28 -21.10 1.25
C PRO A 11 9.79 -22.50 1.59
N ASP A 12 8.99 -23.53 1.36
CA ASP A 12 9.47 -24.91 1.42
C ASP A 12 10.68 -25.02 0.47
N VAL A 13 11.87 -25.03 1.05
CA VAL A 13 13.09 -25.33 0.34
C VAL A 13 13.14 -26.84 0.28
N GLU A 14 12.85 -27.41 -0.87
CA GLU A 14 13.07 -28.86 -1.08
C GLU A 14 14.51 -29.19 -0.71
N GLU A 15 14.72 -30.18 0.14
CA GLU A 15 15.98 -30.58 0.78
C GLU A 15 17.07 -31.07 -0.19
N SER A 16 17.00 -30.85 -1.48
CA SER A 16 17.90 -31.46 -2.47
C SER A 16 18.61 -30.52 -3.44
N GLY A 17 18.59 -29.22 -3.24
CA GLY A 17 19.28 -28.29 -4.13
C GLY A 17 19.91 -27.13 -3.38
N GLU A 18 21.14 -26.79 -3.66
CA GLU A 18 21.73 -25.49 -3.28
C GLU A 18 20.85 -24.40 -3.87
N SER A 19 20.15 -23.66 -3.00
CA SER A 19 19.39 -22.48 -3.46
C SER A 19 20.35 -21.53 -4.16
N PRO A 20 20.00 -21.01 -5.34
CA PRO A 20 20.84 -20.03 -6.00
C PRO A 20 21.20 -18.91 -5.03
N PRO A 21 22.45 -18.40 -5.01
CA PRO A 21 22.86 -17.33 -4.08
C PRO A 21 21.89 -16.13 -4.08
N GLN A 22 21.27 -15.85 -5.21
CA GLN A 22 20.29 -14.78 -5.36
C GLN A 22 19.04 -15.01 -4.49
N VAL A 23 18.51 -16.24 -4.42
CA VAL A 23 17.34 -16.57 -3.58
C VAL A 23 17.67 -16.37 -2.10
N ALA A 24 18.86 -16.76 -1.67
CA ALA A 24 19.31 -16.55 -0.29
C ALA A 24 19.43 -15.06 0.06
N TRP A 25 19.96 -14.24 -0.86
CA TRP A 25 20.05 -12.80 -0.70
C TRP A 25 18.66 -12.15 -0.66
N ASP A 26 17.75 -12.57 -1.49
CA ASP A 26 16.38 -12.05 -1.55
C ASP A 26 15.61 -12.36 -0.27
N LEU A 27 15.78 -13.57 0.27
CA LEU A 27 15.19 -13.95 1.55
C LEU A 27 15.78 -13.14 2.71
N LEU A 28 17.10 -12.98 2.73
CA LEU A 28 17.77 -12.16 3.75
C LEU A 28 17.29 -10.71 3.71
N GLU A 29 17.25 -10.10 2.53
CA GLU A 29 16.77 -8.72 2.35
C GLU A 29 15.32 -8.56 2.81
N SER A 30 14.43 -9.48 2.43
CA SER A 30 13.02 -9.44 2.85
C SER A 30 12.87 -9.61 4.36
N THR A 31 13.66 -10.50 4.96
CA THR A 31 13.67 -10.73 6.41
C THR A 31 14.19 -9.50 7.17
N LEU A 32 15.27 -8.88 6.70
CA LEU A 32 15.82 -7.66 7.30
C LEU A 32 14.86 -6.49 7.16
N THR A 33 14.20 -6.37 6.00
CA THR A 33 13.19 -5.33 5.77
C THR A 33 12.01 -5.50 6.72
N LEU A 34 11.45 -6.70 6.84
CA LEU A 34 10.37 -6.99 7.77
C LEU A 34 10.80 -6.71 9.22
N PHE A 35 12.01 -7.12 9.60
CA PHE A 35 12.55 -6.82 10.92
C PHE A 35 12.65 -5.31 11.17
N ALA A 36 13.14 -4.54 10.19
CA ALA A 36 13.27 -3.09 10.31
C ALA A 36 11.91 -2.41 10.45
N VAL A 37 10.95 -2.71 9.56
CA VAL A 37 9.62 -2.05 9.58
C VAL A 37 8.82 -2.40 10.84
N THR A 38 8.98 -3.61 11.41
CA THR A 38 8.33 -3.99 12.66
C THR A 38 8.93 -3.29 13.90
N ARG A 39 10.13 -2.69 13.78
CA ARG A 39 10.80 -1.93 14.84
C ARG A 39 10.60 -0.43 14.77
N LEU A 40 9.95 0.09 13.72
CA LEU A 40 9.57 1.49 13.67
C LEU A 40 8.53 1.77 14.76
N THR A 41 8.86 2.67 15.69
CA THR A 41 7.99 2.98 16.84
C THR A 41 7.02 4.12 16.56
N HIS A 42 7.33 4.98 15.59
CA HIS A 42 6.58 6.20 15.26
C HIS A 42 5.82 6.12 13.94
N LEU A 43 5.98 5.06 13.18
CA LEU A 43 5.27 4.81 11.93
C LEU A 43 4.58 3.45 11.97
N VAL A 44 3.52 3.31 11.23
CA VAL A 44 2.79 2.07 11.01
C VAL A 44 3.02 1.60 9.59
N ALA A 45 3.41 0.34 9.43
CA ALA A 45 3.69 -0.25 8.14
C ALA A 45 2.49 -1.05 7.64
N VAL A 46 2.02 -0.73 6.44
CA VAL A 46 1.00 -1.48 5.70
C VAL A 46 1.65 -2.13 4.48
N HIS A 47 1.42 -3.43 4.27
CA HIS A 47 1.91 -4.15 3.09
C HIS A 47 1.13 -3.72 1.85
N SER A 48 1.67 -2.73 1.16
CA SER A 48 1.01 -2.05 0.03
C SER A 48 2.04 -1.34 -0.84
N ALA A 49 1.67 -1.05 -2.09
CA ALA A 49 2.39 -0.07 -2.88
C ALA A 49 1.92 1.35 -2.51
N ALA A 50 2.85 2.31 -2.54
CA ALA A 50 2.62 3.73 -2.34
C ALA A 50 3.18 4.50 -3.54
N ILE A 51 2.31 5.17 -4.29
CA ILE A 51 2.61 5.86 -5.53
C ILE A 51 2.19 7.32 -5.39
N ALA A 52 3.13 8.25 -5.49
CA ALA A 52 2.86 9.67 -5.40
C ALA A 52 2.59 10.28 -6.78
N HIS A 53 1.54 11.08 -6.87
CA HIS A 53 1.17 11.85 -8.05
C HIS A 53 0.41 13.11 -7.60
N ASP A 54 0.75 14.26 -8.17
CA ASP A 54 0.13 15.56 -7.86
C ASP A 54 0.04 15.87 -6.34
N GLY A 55 1.12 15.58 -5.60
CA GLY A 55 1.23 15.87 -4.17
C GLY A 55 0.37 14.97 -3.26
N ARG A 56 -0.15 13.86 -3.78
CA ARG A 56 -0.95 12.87 -3.05
C ARG A 56 -0.44 11.46 -3.30
N VAL A 57 -0.87 10.52 -2.45
CA VAL A 57 -0.47 9.12 -2.54
C VAL A 57 -1.66 8.25 -2.90
N LEU A 58 -1.48 7.43 -3.93
CA LEU A 58 -2.28 6.25 -4.18
C LEU A 58 -1.70 5.10 -3.37
N VAL A 59 -2.50 4.51 -2.48
CA VAL A 59 -2.14 3.33 -1.69
C VAL A 59 -2.86 2.11 -2.27
N VAL A 60 -2.09 1.08 -2.63
CA VAL A 60 -2.63 -0.17 -3.19
C VAL A 60 -2.27 -1.33 -2.26
N PRO A 61 -3.13 -1.66 -1.26
CA PRO A 61 -2.94 -2.84 -0.44
C PRO A 61 -3.09 -4.09 -1.31
N ALA A 62 -2.21 -5.05 -1.17
CA ALA A 62 -2.31 -6.31 -1.85
C ALA A 62 -1.39 -7.37 -1.22
N VAL A 63 -1.81 -8.62 -1.29
CA VAL A 63 -0.98 -9.77 -0.89
C VAL A 63 0.26 -9.90 -1.78
N SER A 64 1.25 -10.65 -1.33
CA SER A 64 2.43 -10.98 -2.14
C SER A 64 1.98 -11.71 -3.43
N GLY A 65 2.59 -11.35 -4.56
CA GLY A 65 2.20 -11.89 -5.86
C GLY A 65 0.97 -11.23 -6.51
N GLY A 66 0.29 -10.28 -5.85
CA GLY A 66 -0.88 -9.57 -6.39
C GLY A 66 -0.60 -8.53 -7.48
N GLY A 67 0.62 -8.52 -8.06
CA GLY A 67 0.99 -7.63 -9.16
C GLY A 67 1.31 -6.19 -8.74
N LYS A 68 1.64 -5.94 -7.46
CA LYS A 68 2.06 -4.60 -6.97
C LYS A 68 3.25 -4.05 -7.73
N SER A 69 4.33 -4.83 -7.88
CA SER A 69 5.54 -4.38 -8.56
C SER A 69 5.28 -4.04 -10.03
N THR A 70 4.45 -4.84 -10.73
CA THR A 70 4.04 -4.54 -12.10
C THR A 70 3.27 -3.21 -12.18
N LEU A 71 2.35 -2.98 -11.24
CA LEU A 71 1.60 -1.72 -11.16
C LEU A 71 2.51 -0.53 -10.81
N SER A 72 3.48 -0.74 -9.91
CA SER A 72 4.47 0.27 -9.51
C SER A 72 5.38 0.69 -10.67
N ILE A 73 5.82 -0.27 -11.48
CA ILE A 73 6.61 0.01 -12.68
C ILE A 73 5.79 0.81 -13.68
N ALA A 74 4.57 0.38 -13.98
CA ALA A 74 3.67 1.10 -14.88
C ALA A 74 3.37 2.53 -14.38
N ALA A 75 3.29 2.74 -13.07
CA ALA A 75 3.10 4.07 -12.50
C ALA A 75 4.29 5.01 -12.77
N VAL A 76 5.52 4.50 -12.63
CA VAL A 76 6.73 5.27 -12.94
C VAL A 76 6.81 5.57 -14.44
N GLU A 77 6.46 4.61 -15.30
CA GLU A 77 6.39 4.80 -16.75
C GLU A 77 5.33 5.84 -17.13
N ALA A 78 4.25 5.97 -16.35
CA ALA A 78 3.23 7.01 -16.49
C ALA A 78 3.62 8.37 -15.86
N GLY A 79 4.85 8.52 -15.35
CA GLY A 79 5.37 9.76 -14.77
C GLY A 79 5.05 9.99 -13.30
N ALA A 80 4.48 9.01 -12.59
CA ALA A 80 4.31 9.08 -11.15
C ALA A 80 5.60 8.75 -10.39
N THR A 81 5.68 9.15 -9.12
CA THR A 81 6.81 8.85 -8.25
C THR A 81 6.49 7.66 -7.36
N LEU A 82 7.29 6.60 -7.44
CA LEU A 82 7.15 5.46 -6.54
C LEU A 82 7.78 5.77 -5.18
N LEU A 83 7.01 5.69 -4.11
CA LEU A 83 7.48 5.82 -2.73
C LEU A 83 7.88 4.47 -2.14
N SER A 84 7.10 3.42 -2.44
CA SER A 84 7.37 2.04 -2.03
C SER A 84 6.52 1.07 -2.85
N ASP A 85 7.03 -0.13 -3.11
CA ASP A 85 6.26 -1.23 -3.70
C ASP A 85 5.92 -2.35 -2.70
N GLU A 86 6.36 -2.22 -1.44
CA GLU A 86 6.20 -3.27 -0.45
C GLU A 86 5.58 -2.78 0.87
N TYR A 87 6.06 -1.64 1.40
CA TYR A 87 5.56 -1.10 2.67
C TYR A 87 5.23 0.38 2.57
N THR A 88 3.97 0.72 2.78
CA THR A 88 3.55 2.11 3.01
C THR A 88 3.73 2.42 4.48
N LEU A 89 4.50 3.44 4.79
CA LEU A 89 4.75 3.90 6.16
C LEU A 89 3.84 5.08 6.49
N ILE A 90 2.95 4.92 7.45
CA ILE A 90 1.92 5.90 7.82
C ILE A 90 2.23 6.43 9.23
N ASP A 91 2.23 7.74 9.37
CA ASP A 91 2.26 8.40 10.67
C ASP A 91 0.84 8.32 11.31
N PRO A 92 0.67 7.67 12.47
CA PRO A 92 -0.63 7.51 13.11
C PRO A 92 -1.26 8.84 13.57
N ALA A 93 -0.46 9.87 13.83
CA ALA A 93 -0.98 11.17 14.26
C ALA A 93 -1.51 12.01 13.10
N THR A 94 -0.92 11.91 11.91
CA THR A 94 -1.21 12.79 10.78
C THR A 94 -1.84 12.08 9.58
N GLY A 95 -1.67 10.77 9.46
CA GLY A 95 -2.05 10.00 8.28
C GLY A 95 -1.15 10.23 7.06
N LEU A 96 -0.06 10.99 7.22
CA LEU A 96 0.88 11.22 6.13
C LEU A 96 1.71 9.96 5.86
N VAL A 97 2.00 9.75 4.58
CA VAL A 97 2.75 8.60 4.07
C VAL A 97 4.19 9.01 3.78
N SER A 98 5.13 8.25 4.34
CA SER A 98 6.55 8.30 4.01
C SER A 98 6.94 7.13 3.11
N GLY A 99 7.91 7.35 2.23
CA GLY A 99 8.45 6.31 1.36
C GLY A 99 9.34 5.32 2.11
N TRP A 100 9.37 4.08 1.63
CA TRP A 100 10.35 3.06 2.00
C TRP A 100 11.20 2.73 0.78
N ARG A 101 12.34 3.39 0.66
CA ARG A 101 13.19 3.27 -0.53
C ARG A 101 13.87 1.89 -0.59
N ARG A 102 13.55 1.13 -1.62
CA ARG A 102 14.26 -0.09 -2.00
C ARG A 102 14.11 -0.32 -3.50
N PRO A 103 15.04 -1.05 -4.15
CA PRO A 103 14.87 -1.44 -5.55
C PRO A 103 13.63 -2.30 -5.74
N VAL A 104 12.87 -2.01 -6.79
CA VAL A 104 11.72 -2.84 -7.20
C VAL A 104 12.22 -4.06 -7.95
N ARG A 105 11.62 -5.20 -7.68
CA ARG A 105 11.91 -6.45 -8.39
C ARG A 105 10.93 -6.63 -9.53
N ARG A 106 11.44 -6.84 -10.72
CA ARG A 106 10.66 -7.21 -11.90
C ARG A 106 11.07 -8.60 -12.36
N LEU A 107 10.13 -9.55 -12.27
CA LEU A 107 10.29 -10.86 -12.88
C LEU A 107 10.25 -10.70 -14.41
N ARG A 108 11.26 -11.22 -15.10
CA ARG A 108 11.35 -11.27 -16.56
C ARG A 108 10.71 -12.54 -17.09
N ASP A 109 10.41 -12.56 -18.38
CA ASP A 109 9.82 -13.73 -19.07
C ASP A 109 10.74 -14.96 -19.06
N ASP A 110 12.08 -14.75 -18.94
CA ASP A 110 13.09 -15.80 -18.83
C ASP A 110 13.22 -16.37 -17.39
N GLY A 111 12.42 -15.87 -16.42
CA GLY A 111 12.45 -16.27 -15.02
C GLY A 111 13.51 -15.53 -14.17
N GLU A 112 14.36 -14.72 -14.77
CA GLU A 112 15.30 -13.87 -14.05
C GLU A 112 14.62 -12.66 -13.42
N THR A 113 15.23 -12.10 -12.39
CA THR A 113 14.68 -10.93 -11.68
C THR A 113 15.59 -9.73 -11.83
N ASP A 114 15.10 -8.69 -12.49
CA ASP A 114 15.74 -7.38 -12.51
C ASP A 114 15.49 -6.61 -11.22
N ARG A 115 16.48 -5.83 -10.78
CA ARG A 115 16.37 -4.86 -9.70
C ARG A 115 16.36 -3.44 -10.29
N LEU A 116 15.26 -2.73 -10.12
CA LEU A 116 15.07 -1.39 -10.65
C LEU A 116 15.10 -0.38 -9.50
N ASP A 117 16.08 0.51 -9.48
CA ASP A 117 16.14 1.62 -8.50
C ASP A 117 15.29 2.80 -9.00
N ILE A 118 13.98 2.65 -8.87
CA ILE A 118 12.97 3.61 -9.34
C ILE A 118 12.21 4.28 -8.19
N THR A 119 12.57 3.98 -6.95
CA THR A 119 11.98 4.61 -5.78
C THR A 119 12.70 5.91 -5.46
N SER A 120 11.97 6.96 -5.15
CA SER A 120 12.53 8.23 -4.70
C SER A 120 12.03 8.57 -3.29
N ALA A 121 12.93 9.16 -2.49
CA ALA A 121 12.51 9.77 -1.23
C ALA A 121 11.76 11.07 -1.53
N SER A 122 10.65 11.30 -0.83
CA SER A 122 9.92 12.57 -0.85
C SER A 122 9.55 12.95 0.57
N GLU A 123 9.16 14.21 0.77
CA GLU A 123 8.49 14.63 1.99
C GLU A 123 7.21 13.79 2.19
N PRO A 124 6.78 13.57 3.44
CA PRO A 124 5.53 12.85 3.73
C PRO A 124 4.33 13.50 3.04
N LEU A 125 3.49 12.70 2.39
CA LEU A 125 2.37 13.16 1.58
C LEU A 125 1.04 12.58 2.08
N PRO A 126 -0.08 13.31 1.91
CA PRO A 126 -1.41 12.80 2.25
C PRO A 126 -1.88 11.73 1.25
N VAL A 127 -2.64 10.76 1.73
CA VAL A 127 -3.29 9.78 0.88
C VAL A 127 -4.47 10.42 0.15
N GLY A 128 -4.51 10.28 -1.17
CA GLY A 128 -5.62 10.72 -2.02
C GLY A 128 -6.59 9.60 -2.36
N LEU A 129 -6.06 8.38 -2.54
CA LEU A 129 -6.86 7.21 -2.94
C LEU A 129 -6.33 5.93 -2.30
N VAL A 130 -7.22 5.12 -1.76
CA VAL A 130 -6.97 3.72 -1.40
C VAL A 130 -7.63 2.83 -2.45
N ALA A 131 -6.86 1.99 -3.14
CA ALA A 131 -7.35 1.12 -4.19
C ALA A 131 -7.14 -0.36 -3.82
N ALA A 132 -8.20 -0.99 -3.28
CA ALA A 132 -8.25 -2.43 -3.00
C ALA A 132 -8.54 -3.19 -4.30
N VAL A 133 -7.53 -3.30 -5.16
CA VAL A 133 -7.68 -3.85 -6.51
C VAL A 133 -6.79 -5.07 -6.71
N ALA A 134 -7.36 -6.11 -7.33
CA ALA A 134 -6.65 -7.32 -7.73
C ALA A 134 -6.63 -7.44 -9.25
N TYR A 135 -5.57 -8.07 -9.80
CA TYR A 135 -5.52 -8.33 -11.24
C TYR A 135 -6.67 -9.24 -11.67
N ASP A 136 -7.37 -8.82 -12.69
CA ASP A 136 -8.45 -9.54 -13.34
C ASP A 136 -8.36 -9.28 -14.85
N PRO A 137 -8.01 -10.27 -15.67
CA PRO A 137 -7.85 -10.09 -17.11
C PRO A 137 -9.14 -9.60 -17.81
N GLU A 138 -10.31 -9.95 -17.23
CA GLU A 138 -11.62 -9.47 -17.70
C GLU A 138 -12.05 -8.14 -17.04
N GLY A 139 -11.19 -7.60 -16.16
CA GLY A 139 -11.46 -6.37 -15.42
C GLY A 139 -11.63 -5.17 -16.35
N SER A 140 -12.74 -4.46 -16.21
CA SER A 140 -13.06 -3.29 -17.03
C SER A 140 -12.25 -2.03 -16.66
N GLY A 141 -11.59 -2.03 -15.52
CA GLY A 141 -10.98 -0.82 -14.93
C GLY A 141 -12.00 0.14 -14.33
N THR A 142 -13.21 -0.33 -14.09
CA THR A 142 -14.23 0.37 -13.30
C THR A 142 -14.31 -0.24 -11.92
N TRP A 143 -14.24 0.60 -10.90
CA TRP A 143 -14.24 0.15 -9.51
C TRP A 143 -15.45 0.72 -8.76
N ARG A 144 -15.95 -0.04 -7.80
CA ARG A 144 -16.96 0.48 -6.88
C ARG A 144 -16.29 1.35 -5.82
N SER A 145 -16.91 2.46 -5.46
CA SER A 145 -16.54 3.17 -4.24
C SER A 145 -16.82 2.30 -3.02
N ILE A 146 -15.92 2.33 -2.06
CA ILE A 146 -16.09 1.67 -0.77
C ILE A 146 -16.15 2.70 0.36
N SER A 147 -16.85 2.35 1.42
CA SER A 147 -16.98 3.20 2.60
C SER A 147 -15.64 3.34 3.34
N PRO A 148 -15.47 4.39 4.16
CA PRO A 148 -14.29 4.50 5.04
C PRO A 148 -14.09 3.28 5.94
N GLY A 149 -15.17 2.65 6.42
CA GLY A 149 -15.11 1.43 7.23
C GLY A 149 -14.58 0.22 6.46
N GLU A 150 -15.03 0.01 5.22
CA GLU A 150 -14.49 -1.03 4.34
C GLU A 150 -13.01 -0.79 4.05
N ALA A 151 -12.64 0.45 3.71
CA ALA A 151 -11.24 0.83 3.46
C ALA A 151 -10.36 0.64 4.71
N THR A 152 -10.88 0.95 5.89
CA THR A 152 -10.20 0.71 7.18
C THR A 152 -9.94 -0.79 7.38
N THR A 153 -10.94 -1.63 7.17
CA THR A 153 -10.81 -3.09 7.30
C THR A 153 -9.78 -3.64 6.31
N GLU A 154 -9.80 -3.15 5.08
CA GLU A 154 -8.86 -3.54 4.04
C GLU A 154 -7.41 -3.19 4.43
N LEU A 155 -7.15 -1.94 4.81
CA LEU A 155 -5.81 -1.52 5.23
C LEU A 155 -5.33 -2.25 6.48
N LEU A 156 -6.20 -2.49 7.48
CA LEU A 156 -5.84 -3.23 8.68
C LEU A 156 -5.49 -4.68 8.39
N SER A 157 -6.14 -5.33 7.41
CA SER A 157 -5.83 -6.70 7.02
C SER A 157 -4.41 -6.84 6.45
N HIS A 158 -3.85 -5.76 5.92
CA HIS A 158 -2.49 -5.66 5.40
C HIS A 158 -1.51 -4.97 6.36
N CYS A 159 -1.96 -4.55 7.55
CA CYS A 159 -1.11 -3.87 8.52
C CYS A 159 -0.19 -4.84 9.25
N ILE A 160 1.12 -4.65 9.11
CA ILE A 160 2.15 -5.51 9.71
C ILE A 160 2.12 -5.42 11.23
N CYS A 161 1.85 -4.24 11.77
CA CYS A 161 1.90 -3.95 13.21
C CYS A 161 0.56 -4.20 13.93
N ALA A 162 -0.51 -4.58 13.25
CA ALA A 162 -1.86 -4.66 13.80
C ALA A 162 -1.99 -5.52 15.07
N ARG A 163 -1.19 -6.58 15.18
CA ARG A 163 -1.20 -7.47 16.37
C ARG A 163 -0.34 -6.98 17.53
N THR A 164 0.71 -6.21 17.25
CA THR A 164 1.69 -5.77 18.25
C THR A 164 1.44 -4.35 18.72
N ARG A 165 0.82 -3.53 17.86
CA ARG A 165 0.49 -2.12 18.10
C ARG A 165 -0.90 -1.82 17.53
N PRO A 166 -1.97 -2.42 18.12
CA PRO A 166 -3.33 -2.31 17.57
C PRO A 166 -3.86 -0.88 17.54
N ASP A 167 -3.62 -0.11 18.60
CA ASP A 167 -4.12 1.26 18.72
C ASP A 167 -3.47 2.17 17.68
N ASP A 168 -2.12 2.18 17.59
CA ASP A 168 -1.40 2.95 16.58
C ASP A 168 -1.79 2.54 15.16
N SER A 169 -2.02 1.24 14.93
CA SER A 169 -2.42 0.73 13.62
C SER A 169 -3.81 1.20 13.24
N LEU A 170 -4.74 1.20 14.17
CA LEU A 170 -6.09 1.70 13.97
C LEU A 170 -6.07 3.22 13.72
N ASP A 171 -5.33 3.96 14.53
CA ASP A 171 -5.22 5.42 14.41
C ASP A 171 -4.63 5.82 13.04
N ALA A 172 -3.55 5.17 12.61
CA ALA A 172 -2.92 5.40 11.31
C ALA A 172 -3.90 5.17 10.15
N VAL A 173 -4.60 4.03 10.18
CA VAL A 173 -5.53 3.67 9.11
C VAL A 173 -6.76 4.59 9.10
N LEU A 174 -7.30 4.96 10.28
CA LEU A 174 -8.39 5.91 10.39
C LEU A 174 -7.99 7.32 9.93
N ALA A 175 -6.76 7.76 10.24
CA ALA A 175 -6.27 9.05 9.76
C ALA A 175 -6.24 9.13 8.23
N VAL A 176 -5.89 8.02 7.56
CA VAL A 176 -5.94 7.89 6.10
C VAL A 176 -7.38 7.87 5.58
N THR A 177 -8.22 6.96 6.09
CA THR A 177 -9.53 6.65 5.51
C THR A 177 -10.59 7.72 5.76
N ARG A 178 -10.34 8.65 6.71
CA ARG A 178 -11.22 9.82 6.95
C ARG A 178 -11.19 10.83 5.79
N SER A 179 -10.12 10.91 5.04
CA SER A 179 -9.92 11.94 4.00
C SER A 179 -9.67 11.37 2.60
N ALA A 180 -9.18 10.16 2.48
CA ALA A 180 -8.91 9.52 1.21
C ALA A 180 -10.19 8.95 0.59
N ALA A 181 -10.34 9.08 -0.74
CA ALA A 181 -11.29 8.27 -1.47
C ALA A 181 -10.87 6.80 -1.44
N ALA A 182 -11.82 5.88 -1.59
CA ALA A 182 -11.50 4.46 -1.61
C ALA A 182 -12.33 3.69 -2.63
N VAL A 183 -11.68 2.75 -3.32
CA VAL A 183 -12.31 1.91 -4.33
C VAL A 183 -11.87 0.45 -4.21
N ALA A 184 -12.71 -0.46 -4.73
CA ALA A 184 -12.40 -1.89 -4.78
C ALA A 184 -12.91 -2.54 -6.07
N GLY A 185 -12.22 -3.62 -6.51
CA GLY A 185 -12.64 -4.43 -7.64
C GLY A 185 -11.49 -5.04 -8.44
N GLY A 186 -11.82 -5.66 -9.57
CA GLY A 186 -10.85 -6.18 -10.54
C GLY A 186 -10.14 -5.07 -11.30
N ARG A 187 -8.84 -5.21 -11.55
CA ARG A 187 -8.08 -4.30 -12.40
C ARG A 187 -7.62 -4.96 -13.69
N PRO A 188 -7.66 -4.25 -14.82
CA PRO A 188 -7.06 -4.72 -16.07
C PRO A 188 -5.52 -4.70 -15.99
N GLU A 189 -4.87 -4.83 -17.14
CA GLU A 189 -3.42 -4.67 -17.28
C GLU A 189 -2.91 -3.37 -16.62
N ALA A 190 -1.70 -3.43 -16.07
CA ALA A 190 -1.16 -2.39 -15.21
C ALA A 190 -1.11 -0.99 -15.85
N PRO A 191 -0.71 -0.78 -17.10
CA PRO A 191 -0.69 0.56 -17.69
C PRO A 191 -2.08 1.21 -17.71
N LYS A 192 -3.10 0.46 -18.13
CA LYS A 192 -4.48 0.95 -18.17
C LYS A 192 -5.06 1.17 -16.76
N ALA A 193 -4.72 0.28 -15.83
CA ALA A 193 -5.18 0.38 -14.44
C ALA A 193 -4.61 1.63 -13.77
N ILE A 194 -3.30 1.88 -13.93
CA ILE A 194 -2.65 3.01 -13.24
C ILE A 194 -3.12 4.36 -13.80
N GLU A 195 -3.27 4.49 -15.11
CA GLU A 195 -3.80 5.70 -15.73
C GLU A 195 -5.18 6.06 -15.13
N ALA A 196 -6.10 5.10 -15.09
CA ALA A 196 -7.43 5.31 -14.54
C ALA A 196 -7.45 5.57 -13.02
N LEU A 197 -6.55 4.94 -12.23
CA LEU A 197 -6.43 5.18 -10.79
C LEU A 197 -5.87 6.57 -10.49
N LEU A 198 -4.86 7.02 -11.22
CA LEU A 198 -4.29 8.36 -11.06
C LEU A 198 -5.30 9.45 -11.45
N GLU A 199 -6.04 9.24 -12.54
CA GLU A 199 -7.13 10.14 -12.94
C GLU A 199 -8.24 10.19 -11.88
N LEU A 200 -8.64 9.05 -11.32
CA LEU A 200 -9.64 8.98 -10.25
C LEU A 200 -9.16 9.73 -9.00
N MET A 201 -7.90 9.55 -8.61
CA MET A 201 -7.30 10.26 -7.48
C MET A 201 -7.31 11.77 -7.69
N SER A 202 -6.96 12.25 -8.89
CA SER A 202 -6.96 13.67 -9.23
C SER A 202 -8.36 14.28 -9.19
N ARG A 203 -9.38 13.57 -9.68
CA ARG A 203 -10.78 14.02 -9.62
C ARG A 203 -11.33 14.10 -8.21
N SER A 204 -10.98 13.16 -7.33
CA SER A 204 -11.43 13.10 -5.95
C SER A 204 -10.91 14.29 -5.12
N SER A 205 -9.87 14.98 -5.58
CA SER A 205 -9.31 16.16 -4.92
C SER A 205 -10.16 17.44 -5.09
N VAL A 206 -11.02 17.48 -6.11
CA VAL A 206 -11.85 18.66 -6.43
C VAL A 206 -13.10 18.71 -5.55
N SER A 207 -13.53 17.57 -4.99
CA SER A 207 -14.67 17.47 -4.08
C SER A 207 -14.16 17.47 -2.63
N GLY A 208 -13.82 18.64 -2.09
CA GLY A 208 -13.48 18.79 -0.66
C GLY A 208 -14.60 18.27 0.27
N PRO A 209 -14.28 17.90 1.52
CA PRO A 209 -15.30 17.42 2.45
C PRO A 209 -16.40 18.45 2.62
N GLN A 210 -17.64 18.07 2.33
CA GLN A 210 -18.79 18.92 2.64
C GLN A 210 -18.83 19.11 4.16
N PRO A 211 -18.99 20.38 4.66
CA PRO A 211 -19.12 20.61 6.09
C PRO A 211 -20.36 19.86 6.59
N ILE A 212 -20.18 19.08 7.65
CA ILE A 212 -21.26 18.41 8.36
C ILE A 212 -22.24 19.51 8.80
N PRO A 213 -23.53 19.47 8.43
CA PRO A 213 -24.49 20.45 8.87
C PRO A 213 -24.53 20.42 10.41
N SER A 214 -24.21 21.54 11.04
CA SER A 214 -24.30 21.72 12.48
C SER A 214 -25.73 21.42 12.92
N ALA A 215 -25.91 20.41 13.79
CA ALA A 215 -27.18 20.13 14.41
C ALA A 215 -27.61 21.39 15.20
N SER A 216 -28.57 22.12 14.68
CA SER A 216 -29.22 23.22 15.41
C SER A 216 -29.91 22.64 16.62
N HIS A 217 -29.38 22.93 17.81
CA HIS A 217 -30.09 22.74 19.07
C HIS A 217 -31.29 23.66 19.04
N ASN A 218 -32.46 23.11 18.75
CA ASN A 218 -33.70 23.75 19.07
C ASN A 218 -33.91 23.63 20.59
N ALA A 219 -33.48 24.66 21.29
CA ALA A 219 -33.98 24.90 22.64
C ALA A 219 -35.40 25.47 22.49
N SER A 220 -36.40 24.66 22.74
CA SER A 220 -37.76 25.10 22.94
C SER A 220 -37.97 25.31 24.43
N THR A 221 -38.33 26.53 24.76
CA THR A 221 -38.85 27.05 26.01
C THR A 221 -40.10 26.29 26.51
#